data_1fefd4516c0b33a995bcf578eec1b852
#
_entry.id   1fefd4516c0b33a995bcf578eec1b852
#
_cell.length_a   1.000
_cell.length_b   1.000
_cell.length_c   1.000
_cell.angle_alpha   90.00
_cell.angle_beta   90.00
_cell.angle_gamma   90.00
#
_symmetry.space_group_name_H-M   'P 1'
#
loop_
_entity.id
_entity.type
_entity.pdbx_description
1 polymer ?
#
loop_
_entity_poly.entity_id
_entity_poly.type
_entity_poly.pdbx_seq_one_letter_code
_entity_poly.pdbx_strand_id
1 'polypeptide(L)'
;MRVSEEGVSAGAGRVLVVDDDEGLARFIVEVLSDAGHHAEAVPSAEAARRRVEATAFDVVVTDLRMPGESGLDLLAWLRRYDPRIAVLAITAYGSLETAVQAMRLGAADYIPKPFEPSALLLSVDKSLRAHSMRSEIERLRSEADTRYGFDAMVARSAVMRDLVGLARRVADSRSAVLLQGPTGAGKETMARAIHQASRRRARPFVVIDCGAIPDAVLEVELFGYTRAVPSGAPVHRAGLIEAAHGGTVLIDEVAELPLPLQAKLFRLLETHEVWPVGRGRGVPVDVRVLATTHRDLRQAIAAGAFREDLYYRLNVIEMVLPPLADRADDILPLAEHFREVFNTRLGRRVAGFSAAASQVLDRYAWPGNVRELEHAVERVVVVCEGDEVTPDDLPPAMRQPREDDFLDEAAARGMTISDLEMAFARRVLVKNGGNKKKTARLLGIDRRTLYRWLGEREETPESEEG
;
A
#
# COMPACT_ATOMS: atom_id res chain seq x y z
N MET A 1 -19.76 42.04 -14.97
CA MET A 1 -19.60 40.58 -14.82
C MET A 1 -18.69 40.39 -13.61
N ARG A 2 -19.29 40.13 -12.44
CA ARG A 2 -18.57 39.96 -11.17
C ARG A 2 -18.08 38.52 -11.12
N VAL A 3 -16.76 38.33 -11.10
CA VAL A 3 -16.13 37.02 -10.83
C VAL A 3 -16.24 36.82 -9.32
N SER A 4 -17.05 35.84 -8.93
CA SER A 4 -17.14 35.37 -7.54
C SER A 4 -15.86 34.63 -7.17
N GLU A 5 -15.03 35.26 -6.36
CA GLU A 5 -13.97 34.56 -5.61
C GLU A 5 -14.66 33.76 -4.50
N GLU A 6 -14.97 32.52 -4.75
CA GLU A 6 -15.26 31.53 -3.69
C GLU A 6 -13.97 31.23 -2.93
N GLY A 7 -13.70 32.04 -1.90
CA GLY A 7 -12.70 31.72 -0.89
C GLY A 7 -13.13 30.48 -0.12
N VAL A 8 -12.49 29.35 -0.39
CA VAL A 8 -12.56 28.17 0.46
C VAL A 8 -12.06 28.56 1.83
N SER A 9 -12.99 28.70 2.80
CA SER A 9 -12.69 28.97 4.21
C SER A 9 -11.71 27.91 4.71
N ALA A 10 -10.48 28.29 5.07
CA ALA A 10 -9.58 27.46 5.84
C ALA A 10 -10.29 27.14 7.17
N GLY A 11 -10.30 25.88 7.61
CA GLY A 11 -10.96 25.49 8.86
C GLY A 11 -10.47 26.34 10.04
N ALA A 12 -11.30 26.53 11.07
CA ALA A 12 -11.00 27.31 12.26
C ALA A 12 -9.67 26.84 12.91
N GLY A 13 -8.64 27.69 12.89
CA GLY A 13 -7.33 27.41 13.50
C GLY A 13 -7.22 28.01 14.90
N ARG A 14 -6.34 27.45 15.72
CA ARG A 14 -6.02 27.97 17.06
C ARG A 14 -4.80 28.85 17.00
N VAL A 15 -4.95 30.12 17.35
CA VAL A 15 -3.90 31.14 17.24
C VAL A 15 -3.58 31.71 18.60
N LEU A 16 -2.30 31.72 18.99
CA LEU A 16 -1.83 32.40 20.18
C LEU A 16 -1.17 33.72 19.76
N VAL A 17 -1.63 34.82 20.35
CA VAL A 17 -1.07 36.17 20.15
C VAL A 17 -0.19 36.53 21.33
N VAL A 18 1.03 36.99 21.07
CA VAL A 18 2.03 37.35 22.10
C VAL A 18 2.49 38.76 21.84
N ASP A 19 2.03 39.70 22.63
CA ASP A 19 2.36 41.12 22.51
C ASP A 19 2.22 41.75 23.91
N ASP A 20 3.16 42.58 24.33
CA ASP A 20 3.13 43.34 25.60
C ASP A 20 2.19 44.55 25.55
N ASP A 21 1.82 45.01 24.35
CA ASP A 21 0.74 45.97 24.15
C ASP A 21 -0.63 45.26 24.18
N GLU A 22 -1.30 45.34 25.35
CA GLU A 22 -2.63 44.74 25.53
C GLU A 22 -3.68 45.24 24.53
N GLY A 23 -3.58 46.50 24.07
CA GLY A 23 -4.52 47.08 23.11
C GLY A 23 -4.37 46.43 21.74
N LEU A 24 -3.15 46.29 21.26
CA LEU A 24 -2.85 45.63 20.02
C LEU A 24 -3.16 44.09 20.07
N ALA A 25 -2.79 43.46 21.17
CA ALA A 25 -3.10 42.04 21.37
C ALA A 25 -4.60 41.75 21.30
N ARG A 26 -5.45 42.55 21.95
CA ARG A 26 -6.91 42.47 21.87
C ARG A 26 -7.45 42.70 20.47
N PHE A 27 -6.93 43.73 19.80
CA PHE A 27 -7.31 43.99 18.39
C PHE A 27 -6.99 42.84 17.48
N ILE A 28 -5.81 42.23 17.58
CA ILE A 28 -5.44 41.04 16.79
C ILE A 28 -6.37 39.90 17.09
N VAL A 29 -6.69 39.59 18.37
CA VAL A 29 -7.61 38.55 18.78
C VAL A 29 -9.02 38.78 18.21
N GLU A 30 -9.54 40.01 18.25
CA GLU A 30 -10.83 40.41 17.67
C GLU A 30 -10.88 40.13 16.16
N VAL A 31 -9.88 40.63 15.42
CA VAL A 31 -9.76 40.40 13.96
C VAL A 31 -9.73 38.89 13.60
N LEU A 32 -8.99 38.11 14.34
CA LEU A 32 -8.89 36.66 14.11
C LEU A 32 -10.17 35.93 14.49
N SER A 33 -10.82 36.35 15.58
CA SER A 33 -12.09 35.75 16.04
C SER A 33 -13.24 36.05 15.07
N ASP A 34 -13.31 37.27 14.55
CA ASP A 34 -14.29 37.68 13.53
C ASP A 34 -14.11 36.89 12.21
N ALA A 35 -12.87 36.48 11.92
CA ALA A 35 -12.58 35.59 10.79
C ALA A 35 -12.85 34.10 11.06
N GLY A 36 -13.31 33.73 12.27
CA GLY A 36 -13.68 32.37 12.65
C GLY A 36 -12.57 31.53 13.24
N HIS A 37 -11.43 32.14 13.63
CA HIS A 37 -10.35 31.44 14.32
C HIS A 37 -10.51 31.50 15.85
N HIS A 38 -9.94 30.52 16.55
CA HIS A 38 -9.86 30.53 18.00
C HIS A 38 -8.58 31.23 18.45
N ALA A 39 -8.67 32.51 18.78
CA ALA A 39 -7.54 33.31 19.16
C ALA A 39 -7.55 33.65 20.66
N GLU A 40 -6.39 33.61 21.29
CA GLU A 40 -6.16 34.10 22.64
C GLU A 40 -4.84 34.87 22.74
N ALA A 41 -4.74 35.81 23.69
CA ALA A 41 -3.57 36.64 23.85
C ALA A 41 -2.87 36.39 25.19
N VAL A 42 -1.54 36.55 25.17
CA VAL A 42 -0.67 36.53 26.37
C VAL A 42 0.34 37.69 26.29
N PRO A 43 0.75 38.26 27.43
CA PRO A 43 1.54 39.50 27.43
C PRO A 43 3.06 39.29 27.35
N SER A 44 3.56 38.04 27.32
CA SER A 44 5.01 37.78 27.32
C SER A 44 5.38 36.42 26.75
N ALA A 45 6.65 36.26 26.40
CA ALA A 45 7.21 34.99 25.90
C ALA A 45 7.10 33.86 26.95
N GLU A 46 7.32 34.16 28.24
CA GLU A 46 7.20 33.17 29.32
C GLU A 46 5.74 32.70 29.50
N ALA A 47 4.77 33.61 29.36
CA ALA A 47 3.36 33.27 29.39
C ALA A 47 2.99 32.42 28.19
N ALA A 48 3.53 32.73 27.00
CA ALA A 48 3.34 31.97 25.77
C ALA A 48 3.86 30.55 25.90
N ARG A 49 5.04 30.31 26.46
CA ARG A 49 5.60 28.99 26.72
C ARG A 49 4.66 28.14 27.57
N ARG A 50 4.26 28.66 28.73
CA ARG A 50 3.31 27.97 29.63
C ARG A 50 2.00 27.62 28.94
N ARG A 51 1.54 28.51 28.07
CA ARG A 51 0.27 28.29 27.37
C ARG A 51 0.39 27.25 26.28
N VAL A 52 1.48 27.25 25.50
CA VAL A 52 1.78 26.25 24.48
C VAL A 52 2.02 24.86 25.09
N GLU A 53 2.63 24.78 26.28
CA GLU A 53 2.79 23.51 27.01
C GLU A 53 1.46 22.93 27.49
N ALA A 54 0.48 23.78 27.83
CA ALA A 54 -0.84 23.36 28.32
C ALA A 54 -1.87 23.12 27.20
N THR A 55 -1.67 23.70 26.02
CA THR A 55 -2.67 23.72 24.94
C THR A 55 -1.99 23.76 23.57
N ALA A 56 -2.45 22.94 22.64
CA ALA A 56 -1.94 22.95 21.26
C ALA A 56 -2.42 24.18 20.48
N PHE A 57 -1.51 24.79 19.72
CA PHE A 57 -1.78 25.89 18.79
C PHE A 57 -1.23 25.56 17.41
N ASP A 58 -1.90 26.08 16.38
CA ASP A 58 -1.49 25.95 14.99
C ASP A 58 -0.55 27.08 14.57
N VAL A 59 -0.83 28.29 15.08
CA VAL A 59 -0.09 29.50 14.76
C VAL A 59 0.19 30.29 16.04
N VAL A 60 1.41 30.82 16.16
CA VAL A 60 1.79 31.81 17.16
C VAL A 60 2.13 33.11 16.44
N VAL A 61 1.42 34.18 16.76
CA VAL A 61 1.70 35.55 16.29
C VAL A 61 2.41 36.30 17.40
N THR A 62 3.67 36.68 17.21
CA THR A 62 4.48 37.31 18.30
C THR A 62 5.11 38.62 17.89
N ASP A 63 5.03 39.62 18.78
CA ASP A 63 5.95 40.76 18.66
C ASP A 63 7.40 40.29 18.86
N LEU A 64 8.30 40.80 18.08
CA LEU A 64 9.74 40.54 18.22
C LEU A 64 10.39 41.30 19.35
N ARG A 65 9.80 42.46 19.76
CA ARG A 65 10.34 43.35 20.81
C ARG A 65 9.37 43.40 21.98
N MET A 66 9.66 42.62 23.00
CA MET A 66 8.92 42.61 24.27
C MET A 66 9.86 42.77 25.44
N PRO A 67 9.42 43.33 26.59
CA PRO A 67 10.20 43.36 27.82
C PRO A 67 10.53 41.93 28.29
N GLY A 68 11.76 41.75 28.78
CA GLY A 68 12.25 40.46 29.25
C GLY A 68 12.73 39.58 28.08
N GLU A 69 12.11 38.43 27.89
CA GLU A 69 12.45 37.50 26.80
C GLU A 69 11.86 38.00 25.45
N SER A 70 12.69 38.07 24.42
CA SER A 70 12.28 38.59 23.12
C SER A 70 11.44 37.56 22.32
N GLY A 71 10.65 38.04 21.34
CA GLY A 71 9.93 37.17 20.39
C GLY A 71 10.87 36.31 19.55
N LEU A 72 12.15 36.72 19.34
CA LEU A 72 13.14 35.87 18.68
C LEU A 72 13.55 34.67 19.54
N ASP A 73 13.68 34.88 20.85
CA ASP A 73 13.98 33.80 21.80
C ASP A 73 12.81 32.81 21.89
N LEU A 74 11.56 33.33 21.91
CA LEU A 74 10.36 32.53 21.85
C LEU A 74 10.29 31.70 20.54
N LEU A 75 10.57 32.32 19.40
CA LEU A 75 10.64 31.63 18.11
C LEU A 75 11.69 30.52 18.13
N ALA A 76 12.89 30.77 18.64
CA ALA A 76 13.95 29.78 18.72
C ALA A 76 13.57 28.62 19.66
N TRP A 77 12.83 28.89 20.72
CA TRP A 77 12.28 27.85 21.61
C TRP A 77 11.17 27.05 20.93
N LEU A 78 10.17 27.69 20.30
CA LEU A 78 9.08 27.03 19.58
C LEU A 78 9.62 26.09 18.49
N ARG A 79 10.66 26.49 17.76
CA ARG A 79 11.28 25.64 16.73
C ARG A 79 11.88 24.35 17.29
N ARG A 80 12.31 24.36 18.56
CA ARG A 80 12.83 23.17 19.27
C ARG A 80 11.74 22.37 19.95
N TYR A 81 10.73 23.04 20.48
CA TYR A 81 9.63 22.43 21.22
C TYR A 81 8.65 21.71 20.29
N ASP A 82 8.08 22.40 19.31
CA ASP A 82 7.22 21.86 18.27
C ASP A 82 7.43 22.59 16.93
N PRO A 83 8.23 22.05 16.03
CA PRO A 83 8.48 22.65 14.72
C PRO A 83 7.25 22.83 13.83
N ARG A 84 6.13 22.17 14.18
CA ARG A 84 4.87 22.23 13.40
C ARG A 84 4.16 23.56 13.60
N ILE A 85 4.28 24.19 14.78
CA ILE A 85 3.64 25.48 15.07
C ILE A 85 4.19 26.53 14.11
N ALA A 86 3.31 27.17 13.32
CA ALA A 86 3.72 28.28 12.49
C ALA A 86 3.93 29.54 13.34
N VAL A 87 5.04 30.24 13.18
CA VAL A 87 5.30 31.47 13.91
C VAL A 87 5.31 32.66 12.94
N LEU A 88 4.41 33.61 13.18
CA LEU A 88 4.33 34.89 12.48
C LEU A 88 4.93 35.98 13.37
N ALA A 89 5.91 36.67 12.84
CA ALA A 89 6.58 37.75 13.57
C ALA A 89 5.93 39.12 13.26
N ILE A 90 5.57 39.88 14.30
CA ILE A 90 5.16 41.27 14.12
C ILE A 90 6.36 42.15 14.49
N THR A 91 6.65 43.17 13.70
CA THR A 91 7.82 43.99 13.89
C THR A 91 7.54 45.48 13.64
N ALA A 92 8.15 46.35 14.44
CA ALA A 92 8.05 47.82 14.27
C ALA A 92 8.75 48.29 12.97
N TYR A 93 8.26 49.35 12.39
CA TYR A 93 8.77 49.99 11.18
C TYR A 93 10.27 50.30 11.33
N GLY A 94 11.12 49.79 10.43
CA GLY A 94 12.58 50.07 10.38
C GLY A 94 13.50 48.96 10.85
N SER A 95 12.98 47.77 11.25
CA SER A 95 13.82 46.66 11.73
C SER A 95 13.94 45.52 10.69
N LEU A 96 14.36 45.86 9.46
CA LEU A 96 14.59 44.88 8.40
C LEU A 96 15.56 43.76 8.85
N GLU A 97 16.58 44.14 9.63
CA GLU A 97 17.54 43.16 10.18
C GLU A 97 16.88 42.16 11.12
N THR A 98 15.96 42.61 11.98
CA THR A 98 15.22 41.72 12.91
C THR A 98 14.24 40.80 12.16
N ALA A 99 13.58 41.31 11.11
CA ALA A 99 12.73 40.48 10.24
C ALA A 99 13.54 39.42 9.51
N VAL A 100 14.71 39.76 8.96
CA VAL A 100 15.61 38.80 8.31
C VAL A 100 16.12 37.77 9.32
N GLN A 101 16.40 38.17 10.56
CA GLN A 101 16.81 37.26 11.62
C GLN A 101 15.65 36.27 11.99
N ALA A 102 14.42 36.78 12.13
CA ALA A 102 13.26 35.94 12.38
C ALA A 102 13.05 34.89 11.26
N MET A 103 13.17 35.31 10.00
CA MET A 103 13.07 34.38 8.85
C MET A 103 14.20 33.33 8.86
N ARG A 104 15.43 33.72 9.21
CA ARG A 104 16.55 32.75 9.35
C ARG A 104 16.34 31.77 10.49
N LEU A 105 15.69 32.17 11.57
CA LEU A 105 15.30 31.31 12.69
C LEU A 105 14.07 30.43 12.39
N GLY A 106 13.47 30.62 11.23
CA GLY A 106 12.36 29.78 10.77
C GLY A 106 10.96 30.34 11.00
N ALA A 107 10.80 31.67 11.16
CA ALA A 107 9.48 32.29 11.11
C ALA A 107 8.79 31.96 9.77
N ALA A 108 7.48 31.71 9.79
CA ALA A 108 6.70 31.39 8.60
C ALA A 108 6.46 32.64 7.74
N ASP A 109 6.31 33.82 8.40
CA ASP A 109 6.14 35.11 7.75
C ASP A 109 6.45 36.25 8.76
N TYR A 110 6.52 37.49 8.28
CA TYR A 110 6.60 38.65 9.13
C TYR A 110 5.64 39.76 8.68
N ILE A 111 5.14 40.56 9.63
CA ILE A 111 4.16 41.62 9.40
C ILE A 111 4.70 42.90 10.01
N PRO A 112 5.01 43.95 9.21
CA PRO A 112 5.47 45.23 9.73
C PRO A 112 4.32 46.04 10.36
N LYS A 113 4.57 46.68 11.52
CA LYS A 113 3.67 47.64 12.14
C LYS A 113 3.88 49.02 11.49
N PRO A 114 2.82 49.82 11.14
CA PRO A 114 1.41 49.46 11.23
C PRO A 114 0.98 48.52 10.08
N PHE A 115 0.02 47.62 10.34
CA PHE A 115 -0.48 46.68 9.37
C PHE A 115 -2.01 46.78 9.22
N GLU A 116 -2.48 46.42 8.04
CA GLU A 116 -3.90 46.27 7.77
C GLU A 116 -4.40 44.89 8.27
N PRO A 117 -5.62 44.79 8.82
CA PRO A 117 -6.21 43.52 9.24
C PRO A 117 -6.16 42.44 8.15
N SER A 118 -6.37 42.80 6.90
CA SER A 118 -6.29 41.91 5.76
C SER A 118 -4.93 41.26 5.57
N ALA A 119 -3.83 41.96 5.85
CA ALA A 119 -2.47 41.43 5.75
C ALA A 119 -2.23 40.36 6.84
N LEU A 120 -2.71 40.61 8.07
CA LEU A 120 -2.64 39.68 9.17
C LEU A 120 -3.40 38.40 8.82
N LEU A 121 -4.67 38.51 8.40
CA LEU A 121 -5.51 37.38 8.03
C LEU A 121 -4.90 36.54 6.90
N LEU A 122 -4.37 37.20 5.85
CA LEU A 122 -3.73 36.50 4.73
C LEU A 122 -2.52 35.68 5.20
N SER A 123 -1.67 36.22 6.08
CA SER A 123 -0.50 35.51 6.59
C SER A 123 -0.88 34.37 7.54
N VAL A 124 -1.91 34.55 8.37
CA VAL A 124 -2.44 33.49 9.25
C VAL A 124 -3.06 32.38 8.42
N ASP A 125 -3.92 32.67 7.46
CA ASP A 125 -4.56 31.70 6.58
C ASP A 125 -3.53 30.90 5.77
N LYS A 126 -2.53 31.57 5.21
CA LYS A 126 -1.42 30.90 4.49
C LYS A 126 -0.67 29.93 5.39
N SER A 127 -0.42 30.34 6.64
CA SER A 127 0.28 29.51 7.62
C SER A 127 -0.55 28.32 8.07
N LEU A 128 -1.85 28.50 8.30
CA LEU A 128 -2.79 27.43 8.64
C LEU A 128 -2.94 26.42 7.51
N ARG A 129 -3.06 26.86 6.26
CA ARG A 129 -3.10 25.96 5.11
C ARG A 129 -1.82 25.13 4.99
N ALA A 130 -0.64 25.77 5.17
CA ALA A 130 0.63 25.06 5.14
C ALA A 130 0.75 24.06 6.29
N HIS A 131 0.27 24.40 7.49
CA HIS A 131 0.22 23.52 8.66
C HIS A 131 -0.70 22.32 8.41
N SER A 132 -1.95 22.56 7.96
CA SER A 132 -2.91 21.53 7.65
C SER A 132 -2.39 20.55 6.58
N MET A 133 -1.78 21.06 5.50
CA MET A 133 -1.17 20.21 4.46
C MET A 133 -0.02 19.34 5.02
N ARG A 134 0.82 19.90 5.89
CA ARG A 134 1.91 19.13 6.52
C ARG A 134 1.37 18.04 7.44
N SER A 135 0.41 18.38 8.29
CA SER A 135 -0.22 17.41 9.21
C SER A 135 -0.92 16.29 8.46
N GLU A 136 -1.59 16.60 7.35
CA GLU A 136 -2.23 15.60 6.49
C GLU A 136 -1.19 14.70 5.81
N ILE A 137 -0.09 15.26 5.32
CA ILE A 137 1.02 14.48 4.76
C ILE A 137 1.63 13.55 5.83
N GLU A 138 1.83 14.04 7.06
CA GLU A 138 2.36 13.24 8.17
C GLU A 138 1.39 12.14 8.57
N ARG A 139 0.08 12.43 8.63
CA ARG A 139 -0.97 11.45 8.89
C ARG A 139 -0.98 10.35 7.83
N LEU A 140 -1.01 10.74 6.55
CA LEU A 140 -1.00 9.79 5.43
C LEU A 140 0.27 8.94 5.41
N ARG A 141 1.42 9.53 5.78
CA ARG A 141 2.68 8.78 5.93
C ARG A 141 2.61 7.78 7.07
N SER A 142 2.11 8.18 8.24
CA SER A 142 1.95 7.29 9.39
C SER A 142 1.00 6.13 9.08
N GLU A 143 -0.09 6.40 8.35
CA GLU A 143 -1.00 5.36 7.88
C GLU A 143 -0.32 4.42 6.88
N ALA A 144 0.50 4.96 5.98
CA ALA A 144 1.28 4.15 5.05
C ALA A 144 2.35 3.31 5.77
N ASP A 145 3.04 3.88 6.78
CA ASP A 145 3.99 3.15 7.62
C ASP A 145 3.33 1.98 8.34
N THR A 146 2.15 2.23 8.95
CA THR A 146 1.38 1.21 9.66
C THR A 146 0.86 0.13 8.71
N ARG A 147 0.49 0.49 7.48
CA ARG A 147 -0.11 -0.44 6.52
C ARG A 147 0.92 -1.24 5.72
N TYR A 148 2.07 -0.65 5.39
CA TYR A 148 3.05 -1.22 4.46
C TYR A 148 4.44 -1.44 5.06
N GLY A 149 4.65 -1.16 6.35
CA GLY A 149 5.91 -1.47 7.03
C GLY A 149 6.14 -2.98 7.17
N PHE A 150 7.39 -3.39 7.33
CA PHE A 150 7.71 -4.81 7.60
C PHE A 150 7.05 -5.35 8.86
N ASP A 151 6.74 -4.50 9.83
CA ASP A 151 6.09 -4.89 11.09
C ASP A 151 4.59 -5.20 10.88
N ALA A 152 4.00 -4.67 9.80
CA ALA A 152 2.65 -5.01 9.37
C ALA A 152 2.59 -6.30 8.53
N MET A 153 3.74 -6.78 8.04
CA MET A 153 3.77 -8.01 7.24
C MET A 153 3.65 -9.24 8.14
N VAL A 154 2.66 -10.07 7.86
CA VAL A 154 2.56 -11.39 8.48
C VAL A 154 3.59 -12.32 7.84
N ALA A 155 4.57 -12.77 8.62
CA ALA A 155 5.65 -13.66 8.21
C ALA A 155 5.99 -14.60 9.38
N ARG A 156 5.25 -15.69 9.52
CA ARG A 156 5.46 -16.70 10.56
C ARG A 156 6.31 -17.85 10.06
N SER A 157 6.21 -18.21 8.79
CA SER A 157 7.04 -19.22 8.16
C SER A 157 8.52 -18.83 8.14
N ALA A 158 9.42 -19.79 8.21
CA ALA A 158 10.86 -19.56 8.20
C ALA A 158 11.30 -18.86 6.89
N VAL A 159 10.77 -19.31 5.77
CA VAL A 159 11.09 -18.77 4.44
C VAL A 159 10.72 -17.29 4.34
N MET A 160 9.52 -16.90 4.82
CA MET A 160 9.11 -15.48 4.79
C MET A 160 9.89 -14.63 5.78
N ARG A 161 10.26 -15.14 6.95
CA ARG A 161 11.14 -14.42 7.88
C ARG A 161 12.51 -14.13 7.28
N ASP A 162 13.10 -15.10 6.57
CA ASP A 162 14.39 -14.92 5.89
C ASP A 162 14.29 -13.89 4.76
N LEU A 163 13.21 -13.95 3.96
CA LEU A 163 12.94 -12.96 2.91
C LEU A 163 12.75 -11.56 3.48
N VAL A 164 11.98 -11.39 4.54
CA VAL A 164 11.82 -10.11 5.24
C VAL A 164 13.15 -9.63 5.81
N GLY A 165 13.95 -10.53 6.38
CA GLY A 165 15.30 -10.22 6.85
C GLY A 165 16.22 -9.73 5.72
N LEU A 166 16.18 -10.36 4.55
CA LEU A 166 16.89 -9.91 3.35
C LEU A 166 16.38 -8.55 2.89
N ALA A 167 15.06 -8.38 2.79
CA ALA A 167 14.42 -7.14 2.37
C ALA A 167 14.82 -5.95 3.27
N ARG A 168 14.87 -6.14 4.58
CA ARG A 168 15.36 -5.12 5.53
C ARG A 168 16.81 -4.72 5.27
N ARG A 169 17.69 -5.69 5.02
CA ARG A 169 19.14 -5.41 4.73
C ARG A 169 19.34 -4.62 3.45
N VAL A 170 18.51 -4.87 2.43
CA VAL A 170 18.65 -4.23 1.11
C VAL A 170 17.79 -2.96 0.97
N ALA A 171 16.98 -2.62 1.98
CA ALA A 171 16.08 -1.46 1.92
C ALA A 171 16.83 -0.16 1.60
N ASP A 172 17.98 0.09 2.21
CA ASP A 172 18.80 1.30 2.00
C ASP A 172 19.70 1.25 0.75
N SER A 173 19.76 0.11 0.06
CA SER A 173 20.53 -0.02 -1.18
C SER A 173 19.88 0.78 -2.32
N ARG A 174 20.72 1.25 -3.26
CA ARG A 174 20.25 1.81 -4.53
C ARG A 174 20.05 0.75 -5.61
N SER A 175 20.47 -0.48 -5.35
CA SER A 175 20.37 -1.58 -6.31
C SER A 175 18.92 -1.91 -6.68
N ALA A 176 18.74 -2.37 -7.92
CA ALA A 176 17.48 -2.95 -8.34
C ALA A 176 17.19 -4.24 -7.56
N VAL A 177 15.92 -4.50 -7.31
CA VAL A 177 15.44 -5.73 -6.66
C VAL A 177 14.40 -6.36 -7.57
N LEU A 178 14.58 -7.63 -7.89
CA LEU A 178 13.65 -8.44 -8.63
C LEU A 178 12.87 -9.36 -7.68
N LEU A 179 11.57 -9.15 -7.62
CA LEU A 179 10.64 -9.94 -6.80
C LEU A 179 9.93 -10.94 -7.71
N GLN A 180 10.21 -12.22 -7.55
CA GLN A 180 9.59 -13.30 -8.31
C GLN A 180 8.59 -14.06 -7.44
N GLY A 181 7.62 -14.70 -8.06
CA GLY A 181 6.65 -15.55 -7.36
C GLY A 181 5.27 -15.50 -7.97
N PRO A 182 4.38 -16.44 -7.63
CA PRO A 182 3.06 -16.54 -8.22
C PRO A 182 2.22 -15.28 -8.00
N THR A 183 1.20 -15.13 -8.83
CA THR A 183 0.24 -14.01 -8.69
C THR A 183 -0.44 -14.08 -7.33
N GLY A 184 -0.59 -12.93 -6.66
CA GLY A 184 -1.18 -12.85 -5.33
C GLY A 184 -0.27 -13.27 -4.17
N ALA A 185 1.00 -13.62 -4.40
CA ALA A 185 1.94 -14.01 -3.34
C ALA A 185 2.39 -12.88 -2.40
N GLY A 186 2.07 -11.63 -2.71
CA GLY A 186 2.44 -10.46 -1.90
C GLY A 186 3.67 -9.71 -2.40
N LYS A 187 4.04 -9.85 -3.67
CA LYS A 187 5.20 -9.15 -4.30
C LYS A 187 5.11 -7.63 -4.16
N GLU A 188 3.96 -7.04 -4.45
CA GLU A 188 3.75 -5.60 -4.30
C GLU A 188 3.86 -5.14 -2.84
N THR A 189 3.29 -5.89 -1.90
CA THR A 189 3.39 -5.62 -0.46
C THR A 189 4.85 -5.62 -0.01
N MET A 190 5.65 -6.59 -0.46
CA MET A 190 7.09 -6.65 -0.18
C MET A 190 7.82 -5.45 -0.77
N ALA A 191 7.51 -5.04 -2.01
CA ALA A 191 8.11 -3.86 -2.63
C ALA A 191 7.79 -2.57 -1.87
N ARG A 192 6.55 -2.40 -1.41
CA ARG A 192 6.12 -1.28 -0.58
C ARG A 192 6.86 -1.27 0.76
N ALA A 193 7.01 -2.43 1.41
CA ALA A 193 7.75 -2.57 2.66
C ALA A 193 9.25 -2.22 2.50
N ILE A 194 9.88 -2.63 1.39
CA ILE A 194 11.26 -2.24 1.04
C ILE A 194 11.38 -0.72 0.89
N HIS A 195 10.45 -0.09 0.17
CA HIS A 195 10.45 1.37 0.02
C HIS A 195 10.29 2.08 1.36
N GLN A 196 9.32 1.63 2.18
CA GLN A 196 8.98 2.24 3.46
C GLN A 196 10.13 2.15 4.48
N ALA A 197 10.92 1.08 4.44
CA ALA A 197 12.10 0.92 5.27
C ALA A 197 13.35 1.64 4.72
N SER A 198 13.26 2.27 3.54
CA SER A 198 14.40 2.91 2.88
C SER A 198 14.56 4.39 3.25
N ARG A 199 15.74 4.96 2.95
CA ARG A 199 15.96 6.42 3.04
C ARG A 199 15.05 7.23 2.11
N ARG A 200 14.40 6.58 1.14
CA ARG A 200 13.45 7.21 0.21
C ARG A 200 11.99 7.13 0.67
N ARG A 201 11.70 6.65 1.89
CA ARG A 201 10.33 6.49 2.43
C ARG A 201 9.46 7.75 2.34
N ALA A 202 10.08 8.93 2.45
CA ALA A 202 9.39 10.21 2.34
C ALA A 202 9.26 10.73 0.89
N ARG A 203 9.73 9.95 -0.09
CA ARG A 203 9.72 10.28 -1.51
C ARG A 203 8.64 9.49 -2.24
N PRO A 204 8.30 9.84 -3.49
CA PRO A 204 7.27 9.13 -4.25
C PRO A 204 7.57 7.63 -4.37
N PHE A 205 6.51 6.81 -4.24
CA PHE A 205 6.49 5.41 -4.63
C PHE A 205 5.48 5.26 -5.76
N VAL A 206 5.96 5.05 -6.98
CA VAL A 206 5.12 4.97 -8.17
C VAL A 206 5.05 3.51 -8.63
N VAL A 207 3.84 2.96 -8.68
CA VAL A 207 3.57 1.61 -9.20
C VAL A 207 3.16 1.72 -10.67
N ILE A 208 3.79 0.92 -11.50
CA ILE A 208 3.51 0.80 -12.93
C ILE A 208 3.13 -0.64 -13.19
N ASP A 209 1.85 -0.90 -13.37
CA ASP A 209 1.33 -2.22 -13.73
C ASP A 209 1.38 -2.37 -15.26
N CYS A 210 2.37 -3.16 -15.72
CA CYS A 210 2.57 -3.38 -17.15
C CYS A 210 1.48 -4.26 -17.78
N GLY A 211 0.76 -5.04 -17.00
CA GLY A 211 -0.33 -5.87 -17.49
C GLY A 211 -1.66 -5.12 -17.62
N ALA A 212 -1.85 -4.02 -16.88
CA ALA A 212 -3.10 -3.26 -16.87
C ALA A 212 -3.14 -2.14 -17.93
N ILE A 213 -1.99 -1.63 -18.37
CA ILE A 213 -1.90 -0.53 -19.33
C ILE A 213 -1.79 -1.08 -20.76
N PRO A 214 -2.65 -0.66 -21.71
CA PRO A 214 -2.54 -1.07 -23.09
C PRO A 214 -1.20 -0.65 -23.73
N ASP A 215 -0.57 -1.54 -24.50
CA ASP A 215 0.75 -1.33 -25.14
C ASP A 215 0.87 -0.01 -25.90
N ALA A 216 -0.22 0.41 -26.56
CA ALA A 216 -0.26 1.63 -27.37
C ALA A 216 -0.03 2.93 -26.56
N VAL A 217 -0.32 2.91 -25.26
CA VAL A 217 -0.17 4.10 -24.38
C VAL A 217 0.92 3.90 -23.33
N LEU A 218 1.35 2.66 -23.11
CA LEU A 218 2.32 2.29 -22.08
C LEU A 218 3.63 3.08 -22.21
N GLU A 219 4.12 3.26 -23.43
CA GLU A 219 5.34 4.03 -23.70
C GLU A 219 5.23 5.49 -23.24
N VAL A 220 4.10 6.12 -23.58
CA VAL A 220 3.85 7.54 -23.25
C VAL A 220 3.63 7.73 -21.76
N GLU A 221 2.92 6.81 -21.11
CA GLU A 221 2.70 6.87 -19.65
C GLU A 221 4.01 6.62 -18.89
N LEU A 222 4.84 5.67 -19.32
CA LEU A 222 6.13 5.38 -18.67
C LEU A 222 7.12 6.52 -18.81
N PHE A 223 7.40 6.91 -20.07
CA PHE A 223 8.54 7.78 -20.41
C PHE A 223 8.14 9.22 -20.72
N GLY A 224 6.83 9.51 -20.81
CA GLY A 224 6.35 10.83 -21.20
C GLY A 224 6.50 11.14 -22.69
N TYR A 225 6.03 12.32 -23.07
CA TYR A 225 6.18 12.78 -24.47
C TYR A 225 6.45 14.28 -24.55
N THR A 226 7.06 14.68 -25.66
CA THR A 226 7.25 16.08 -26.02
C THR A 226 6.67 16.32 -27.41
N ARG A 227 5.69 17.22 -27.51
CA ARG A 227 5.06 17.61 -28.78
C ARG A 227 5.53 18.99 -29.19
N ALA A 228 6.04 19.10 -30.41
CA ALA A 228 6.29 20.39 -31.01
C ALA A 228 4.96 21.11 -31.32
N VAL A 229 4.87 22.38 -30.94
CA VAL A 229 3.72 23.24 -31.26
C VAL A 229 4.16 24.27 -32.28
N PRO A 230 3.44 24.45 -33.43
CA PRO A 230 3.86 25.32 -34.51
C PRO A 230 4.09 26.78 -34.13
N SER A 231 3.51 27.26 -33.06
CA SER A 231 3.54 28.67 -32.60
C SER A 231 3.95 28.86 -31.17
N GLY A 232 4.78 27.98 -30.58
CA GLY A 232 5.15 28.12 -29.15
C GLY A 232 6.27 27.17 -28.70
N ALA A 233 6.56 27.22 -27.41
CA ALA A 233 7.47 26.25 -26.78
C ALA A 233 6.89 24.84 -26.85
N PRO A 234 7.72 23.80 -27.03
CA PRO A 234 7.26 22.42 -27.06
C PRO A 234 6.56 22.06 -25.74
N VAL A 235 5.39 21.43 -25.84
CA VAL A 235 4.65 20.93 -24.68
C VAL A 235 5.27 19.61 -24.25
N HIS A 236 5.79 19.56 -23.02
CA HIS A 236 6.31 18.36 -22.38
C HIS A 236 5.30 17.83 -21.37
N ARG A 237 4.96 16.54 -21.45
CA ARG A 237 4.23 15.80 -20.42
C ARG A 237 5.18 14.78 -19.82
N ALA A 238 5.45 14.94 -18.51
CA ALA A 238 6.27 14.02 -17.75
C ALA A 238 5.61 12.63 -17.68
N GLY A 239 6.42 11.57 -17.80
CA GLY A 239 5.98 10.21 -17.58
C GLY A 239 6.03 9.81 -16.10
N LEU A 240 5.49 8.63 -15.77
CA LEU A 240 5.45 8.08 -14.41
C LEU A 240 6.85 7.93 -13.81
N ILE A 241 7.85 7.57 -14.62
CA ILE A 241 9.25 7.43 -14.15
C ILE A 241 9.83 8.80 -13.76
N GLU A 242 9.55 9.85 -14.54
CA GLU A 242 9.98 11.21 -14.22
C GLU A 242 9.27 11.73 -12.98
N ALA A 243 7.98 11.43 -12.80
CA ALA A 243 7.19 11.77 -11.63
C ALA A 243 7.72 11.10 -10.32
N ALA A 244 8.40 9.97 -10.45
CA ALA A 244 9.04 9.26 -9.35
C ALA A 244 10.42 9.81 -8.97
N HIS A 245 10.87 10.91 -9.55
CA HIS A 245 12.21 11.47 -9.30
C HIS A 245 12.51 11.64 -7.80
N GLY A 246 13.67 11.19 -7.36
CA GLY A 246 14.09 11.13 -5.96
C GLY A 246 13.50 9.95 -5.17
N GLY A 247 12.54 9.21 -5.74
CA GLY A 247 11.77 8.15 -5.11
C GLY A 247 12.10 6.74 -5.60
N THR A 248 11.06 5.90 -5.65
CA THR A 248 11.12 4.49 -6.08
C THR A 248 10.04 4.21 -7.12
N VAL A 249 10.39 3.48 -8.15
CA VAL A 249 9.46 2.95 -9.15
C VAL A 249 9.34 1.45 -8.95
N LEU A 250 8.13 0.95 -8.83
CA LEU A 250 7.80 -0.45 -8.92
C LEU A 250 7.27 -0.74 -10.33
N ILE A 251 7.97 -1.57 -11.07
CA ILE A 251 7.52 -2.10 -12.36
C ILE A 251 6.88 -3.46 -12.09
N ASP A 252 5.56 -3.45 -12.00
CA ASP A 252 4.79 -4.66 -11.72
C ASP A 252 4.59 -5.44 -13.01
N GLU A 253 4.84 -6.76 -12.94
CA GLU A 253 4.81 -7.69 -14.08
C GLU A 253 5.71 -7.25 -15.25
N VAL A 254 7.01 -7.04 -14.97
CA VAL A 254 8.01 -6.57 -15.93
C VAL A 254 8.14 -7.45 -17.18
N ALA A 255 7.79 -8.74 -17.08
CA ALA A 255 7.78 -9.68 -18.20
C ALA A 255 6.71 -9.36 -19.26
N GLU A 256 5.70 -8.55 -18.93
CA GLU A 256 4.65 -8.11 -19.86
C GLU A 256 5.08 -6.92 -20.73
N LEU A 257 6.23 -6.30 -20.42
CA LEU A 257 6.75 -5.19 -21.22
C LEU A 257 7.08 -5.65 -22.65
N PRO A 258 6.61 -4.93 -23.70
CA PRO A 258 7.06 -5.14 -25.07
C PRO A 258 8.57 -4.93 -25.22
N LEU A 259 9.24 -5.71 -26.08
CA LEU A 259 10.69 -5.65 -26.31
C LEU A 259 11.26 -4.24 -26.55
N PRO A 260 10.59 -3.34 -27.31
CA PRO A 260 11.06 -1.96 -27.47
C PRO A 260 11.11 -1.18 -26.15
N LEU A 261 10.15 -1.41 -25.24
CA LEU A 261 10.10 -0.74 -23.95
C LEU A 261 11.10 -1.35 -22.95
N GLN A 262 11.39 -2.65 -23.06
CA GLN A 262 12.48 -3.28 -22.32
C GLN A 262 13.83 -2.63 -22.66
N ALA A 263 14.09 -2.30 -23.92
CA ALA A 263 15.30 -1.59 -24.34
C ALA A 263 15.40 -0.18 -23.73
N LYS A 264 14.28 0.54 -23.66
CA LYS A 264 14.21 1.86 -22.99
C LYS A 264 14.42 1.77 -21.48
N LEU A 265 13.82 0.76 -20.86
CA LEU A 265 14.01 0.49 -19.43
C LEU A 265 15.47 0.12 -19.12
N PHE A 266 16.11 -0.71 -19.94
CA PHE A 266 17.54 -1.00 -19.82
C PHE A 266 18.37 0.29 -19.87
N ARG A 267 18.10 1.15 -20.86
CA ARG A 267 18.79 2.43 -21.00
C ARG A 267 18.62 3.33 -19.75
N LEU A 268 17.40 3.41 -19.18
CA LEU A 268 17.14 4.12 -17.93
C LEU A 268 18.03 3.61 -16.79
N LEU A 269 18.12 2.28 -16.64
CA LEU A 269 18.91 1.65 -15.57
C LEU A 269 20.42 1.85 -15.79
N GLU A 270 20.87 2.05 -17.01
CA GLU A 270 22.28 2.27 -17.36
C GLU A 270 22.69 3.73 -17.23
N THR A 271 21.90 4.65 -17.79
CA THR A 271 22.27 6.07 -17.92
C THR A 271 21.64 6.97 -16.89
N HIS A 272 20.66 6.48 -16.13
CA HIS A 272 19.83 7.29 -15.22
C HIS A 272 19.12 8.45 -15.96
N GLU A 273 18.74 8.25 -17.21
CA GLU A 273 18.02 9.21 -18.03
C GLU A 273 16.75 8.60 -18.60
N VAL A 274 15.65 9.37 -18.58
CA VAL A 274 14.40 9.07 -19.28
C VAL A 274 14.41 9.72 -20.65
N TRP A 275 13.95 9.00 -21.66
CA TRP A 275 13.85 9.49 -23.04
C TRP A 275 12.39 9.60 -23.47
N PRO A 276 11.77 10.80 -23.30
CA PRO A 276 10.40 11.04 -23.73
C PRO A 276 10.20 10.84 -25.22
N VAL A 277 9.02 10.40 -25.62
CA VAL A 277 8.64 10.26 -27.03
C VAL A 277 8.69 11.63 -27.72
N GLY A 278 9.31 11.71 -28.89
CA GLY A 278 9.43 12.97 -29.64
C GLY A 278 10.50 13.96 -29.12
N ARG A 279 11.31 13.59 -28.12
CA ARG A 279 12.41 14.40 -27.60
C ARG A 279 13.76 13.78 -27.94
N GLY A 280 14.65 14.56 -28.55
CA GLY A 280 15.98 14.11 -28.98
C GLY A 280 17.03 14.02 -27.86
N ARG A 281 16.69 14.31 -26.60
CA ARG A 281 17.62 14.27 -25.45
C ARG A 281 16.99 13.64 -24.23
N GLY A 282 17.82 12.95 -23.40
CA GLY A 282 17.41 12.38 -22.12
C GLY A 282 17.13 13.45 -21.08
N VAL A 283 16.28 13.10 -20.11
CA VAL A 283 16.01 13.86 -18.88
C VAL A 283 16.62 13.06 -17.74
N PRO A 284 17.58 13.63 -16.98
CA PRO A 284 18.20 12.91 -15.87
C PRO A 284 17.18 12.67 -14.74
N VAL A 285 17.15 11.44 -14.23
CA VAL A 285 16.26 11.04 -13.13
C VAL A 285 17.03 10.21 -12.11
N ASP A 286 16.80 10.47 -10.82
CA ASP A 286 17.29 9.63 -9.73
C ASP A 286 16.13 8.78 -9.20
N VAL A 287 15.97 7.56 -9.69
CA VAL A 287 14.94 6.63 -9.25
C VAL A 287 15.56 5.29 -8.84
N ARG A 288 15.03 4.70 -7.78
CA ARG A 288 15.28 3.30 -7.45
C ARG A 288 14.25 2.43 -8.15
N VAL A 289 14.69 1.37 -8.81
CA VAL A 289 13.79 0.45 -9.53
C VAL A 289 13.64 -0.83 -8.73
N LEU A 290 12.39 -1.21 -8.47
CA LEU A 290 11.96 -2.53 -8.03
C LEU A 290 11.15 -3.13 -9.19
N ALA A 291 11.29 -4.42 -9.45
CA ALA A 291 10.54 -5.11 -10.49
C ALA A 291 9.87 -6.36 -9.91
N THR A 292 8.67 -6.69 -10.39
CA THR A 292 8.01 -7.94 -10.06
C THR A 292 7.74 -8.75 -11.30
N THR A 293 7.62 -10.06 -11.16
CA THR A 293 7.12 -10.96 -12.19
C THR A 293 6.61 -12.26 -11.58
N HIS A 294 5.62 -12.86 -12.21
CA HIS A 294 5.20 -14.24 -11.93
C HIS A 294 5.79 -15.23 -12.94
N ARG A 295 6.39 -14.75 -14.05
CA ARG A 295 6.97 -15.59 -15.09
C ARG A 295 8.44 -15.89 -14.80
N ASP A 296 8.90 -17.05 -15.26
CA ASP A 296 10.32 -17.37 -15.32
C ASP A 296 11.00 -16.56 -16.44
N LEU A 297 11.77 -15.54 -16.04
CA LEU A 297 12.45 -14.65 -17.00
C LEU A 297 13.51 -15.39 -17.81
N ARG A 298 14.11 -16.47 -17.31
CA ARG A 298 15.09 -17.27 -18.06
C ARG A 298 14.41 -18.01 -19.21
N GLN A 299 13.22 -18.55 -18.96
CA GLN A 299 12.40 -19.14 -20.02
C GLN A 299 11.95 -18.09 -21.04
N ALA A 300 11.56 -16.90 -20.58
CA ALA A 300 11.18 -15.78 -21.45
C ALA A 300 12.35 -15.31 -22.32
N ILE A 301 13.59 -15.28 -21.80
CA ILE A 301 14.81 -14.99 -22.57
C ILE A 301 15.03 -16.06 -23.64
N ALA A 302 14.95 -17.34 -23.29
CA ALA A 302 15.11 -18.44 -24.24
C ALA A 302 14.07 -18.42 -25.35
N ALA A 303 12.85 -17.93 -25.05
CA ALA A 303 11.76 -17.73 -26.02
C ALA A 303 11.90 -16.42 -26.83
N GLY A 304 12.90 -15.58 -26.57
CA GLY A 304 13.07 -14.27 -27.22
C GLY A 304 12.02 -13.22 -26.82
N ALA A 305 11.26 -13.44 -25.73
CA ALA A 305 10.24 -12.54 -25.22
C ALA A 305 10.78 -11.53 -24.18
N PHE A 306 11.97 -11.79 -23.63
CA PHE A 306 12.64 -10.91 -22.68
C PHE A 306 14.11 -10.73 -23.02
N ARG A 307 14.65 -9.51 -22.83
CA ARG A 307 16.04 -9.21 -23.13
C ARG A 307 16.96 -9.65 -22.02
N GLU A 308 18.04 -10.33 -22.37
CA GLU A 308 19.05 -10.83 -21.44
C GLU A 308 19.79 -9.69 -20.73
N ASP A 309 20.13 -8.61 -21.44
CA ASP A 309 20.81 -7.45 -20.86
C ASP A 309 19.97 -6.77 -19.76
N LEU A 310 18.66 -6.63 -19.97
CA LEU A 310 17.73 -6.09 -18.99
C LEU A 310 17.64 -7.02 -17.76
N TYR A 311 17.57 -8.34 -17.99
CA TYR A 311 17.53 -9.30 -16.89
C TYR A 311 18.70 -9.12 -15.92
N TYR A 312 19.94 -9.10 -16.43
CA TYR A 312 21.11 -8.92 -15.55
C TYR A 312 21.14 -7.57 -14.84
N ARG A 313 20.54 -6.56 -15.41
CA ARG A 313 20.46 -5.22 -14.79
C ARG A 313 19.39 -5.12 -13.70
N LEU A 314 18.30 -5.88 -13.83
CA LEU A 314 17.22 -5.97 -12.84
C LEU A 314 17.55 -6.97 -11.74
N ASN A 315 18.17 -8.09 -12.08
CA ASN A 315 18.47 -9.19 -11.16
C ASN A 315 19.79 -9.00 -10.40
N VAL A 316 19.94 -7.81 -9.78
CA VAL A 316 21.05 -7.54 -8.85
C VAL A 316 20.77 -8.18 -7.50
N ILE A 317 19.53 -8.10 -7.04
CA ILE A 317 19.04 -8.75 -5.82
C ILE A 317 17.75 -9.47 -6.20
N GLU A 318 17.79 -10.80 -6.09
CA GLU A 318 16.62 -11.65 -6.36
C GLU A 318 15.94 -12.06 -5.07
N MET A 319 14.62 -11.99 -5.04
CA MET A 319 13.78 -12.47 -3.95
C MET A 319 12.64 -13.29 -4.54
N VAL A 320 12.58 -14.57 -4.22
CA VAL A 320 11.55 -15.49 -4.68
C VAL A 320 10.54 -15.71 -3.56
N LEU A 321 9.33 -15.16 -3.73
CA LEU A 321 8.23 -15.36 -2.80
C LEU A 321 7.56 -16.70 -3.11
N PRO A 322 7.50 -17.62 -2.14
CA PRO A 322 6.83 -18.90 -2.35
C PRO A 322 5.31 -18.75 -2.46
N PRO A 323 4.61 -19.69 -3.12
CA PRO A 323 3.17 -19.77 -3.04
C PRO A 323 2.70 -19.94 -1.59
N LEU A 324 1.45 -19.56 -1.30
CA LEU A 324 0.91 -19.62 0.07
C LEU A 324 0.86 -21.05 0.61
N ALA A 325 0.61 -22.03 -0.27
CA ALA A 325 0.62 -23.46 0.08
C ALA A 325 1.97 -23.95 0.65
N ASP A 326 3.11 -23.39 0.19
CA ASP A 326 4.46 -23.76 0.64
C ASP A 326 4.87 -23.02 1.94
N ARG A 327 4.00 -22.19 2.48
CA ARG A 327 4.19 -21.44 3.73
C ARG A 327 2.94 -21.51 4.62
N ALA A 328 2.48 -22.73 4.89
CA ALA A 328 1.24 -22.99 5.63
C ALA A 328 1.17 -22.26 6.99
N ASP A 329 2.32 -22.10 7.69
CA ASP A 329 2.42 -21.35 8.95
C ASP A 329 1.93 -19.89 8.84
N ASP A 330 1.84 -19.32 7.63
CA ASP A 330 1.39 -17.95 7.40
C ASP A 330 -0.13 -17.88 7.16
N ILE A 331 -0.82 -18.98 6.83
CA ILE A 331 -2.23 -18.98 6.39
C ILE A 331 -3.15 -18.44 7.48
N LEU A 332 -3.18 -19.10 8.64
CA LEU A 332 -4.06 -18.69 9.74
C LEU A 332 -3.70 -17.30 10.29
N PRO A 333 -2.42 -16.94 10.51
CA PRO A 333 -2.05 -15.58 10.90
C PRO A 333 -2.48 -14.51 9.89
N LEU A 334 -2.42 -14.80 8.58
CA LEU A 334 -2.91 -13.91 7.54
C LEU A 334 -4.44 -13.79 7.57
N ALA A 335 -5.16 -14.91 7.73
CA ALA A 335 -6.61 -14.93 7.84
C ALA A 335 -7.09 -14.11 9.04
N GLU A 336 -6.46 -14.25 10.21
CA GLU A 336 -6.77 -13.46 11.40
C GLU A 336 -6.46 -11.97 11.19
N HIS A 337 -5.33 -11.65 10.60
CA HIS A 337 -5.00 -10.27 10.26
C HIS A 337 -6.08 -9.63 9.35
N PHE A 338 -6.48 -10.30 8.28
CA PHE A 338 -7.52 -9.80 7.38
C PHE A 338 -8.86 -9.69 8.08
N ARG A 339 -9.22 -10.66 8.93
CA ARG A 339 -10.45 -10.60 9.74
C ARG A 339 -10.49 -9.33 10.60
N GLU A 340 -9.40 -8.99 11.28
CA GLU A 340 -9.31 -7.76 12.09
C GLU A 340 -9.45 -6.50 11.23
N VAL A 341 -8.77 -6.47 10.08
CA VAL A 341 -8.85 -5.36 9.12
C VAL A 341 -10.30 -5.18 8.64
N PHE A 342 -10.97 -6.27 8.24
CA PHE A 342 -12.34 -6.20 7.74
C PHE A 342 -13.37 -5.95 8.84
N ASN A 343 -13.17 -6.47 10.05
CA ASN A 343 -13.98 -6.13 11.21
C ASN A 343 -13.99 -4.60 11.43
N THR A 344 -12.81 -3.99 11.44
CA THR A 344 -12.67 -2.53 11.62
C THR A 344 -13.33 -1.76 10.47
N ARG A 345 -13.09 -2.18 9.23
CA ARG A 345 -13.57 -1.50 8.01
C ARG A 345 -15.09 -1.57 7.85
N LEU A 346 -15.69 -2.71 8.21
CA LEU A 346 -17.10 -3.01 8.01
C LEU A 346 -17.95 -2.83 9.27
N GLY A 347 -17.33 -2.45 10.41
CA GLY A 347 -18.03 -2.31 11.68
C GLY A 347 -18.55 -3.64 12.24
N ARG A 348 -17.91 -4.77 11.88
CA ARG A 348 -18.27 -6.13 12.32
C ARG A 348 -17.47 -6.53 13.57
N ARG A 349 -17.85 -7.64 14.20
CA ARG A 349 -17.21 -8.16 15.42
C ARG A 349 -17.07 -9.67 15.39
N VAL A 350 -16.64 -10.22 14.26
CA VAL A 350 -16.36 -11.66 14.15
C VAL A 350 -15.15 -11.98 15.02
N ALA A 351 -15.31 -12.87 16.01
CA ALA A 351 -14.29 -13.13 17.03
C ALA A 351 -13.08 -13.91 16.49
N GLY A 352 -13.30 -14.85 15.56
CA GLY A 352 -12.23 -15.69 15.02
C GLY A 352 -12.76 -16.76 14.07
N PHE A 353 -11.91 -17.73 13.77
CA PHE A 353 -12.24 -18.92 13.00
C PHE A 353 -12.35 -20.12 13.95
N SER A 354 -13.44 -20.90 13.81
CA SER A 354 -13.57 -22.17 14.54
C SER A 354 -12.44 -23.13 14.20
N ALA A 355 -12.15 -24.10 15.05
CA ALA A 355 -11.12 -25.11 14.78
C ALA A 355 -11.37 -25.86 13.47
N ALA A 356 -12.64 -26.13 13.15
CA ALA A 356 -13.04 -26.78 11.91
C ALA A 356 -12.83 -25.87 10.69
N ALA A 357 -13.14 -24.57 10.79
CA ALA A 357 -12.88 -23.61 9.72
C ALA A 357 -11.38 -23.42 9.49
N SER A 358 -10.60 -23.34 10.57
CA SER A 358 -9.13 -23.23 10.50
C SER A 358 -8.52 -24.43 9.76
N GLN A 359 -9.00 -25.64 10.02
CA GLN A 359 -8.54 -26.84 9.29
C GLN A 359 -8.86 -26.79 7.79
N VAL A 360 -9.99 -26.21 7.42
CA VAL A 360 -10.34 -26.03 6.00
C VAL A 360 -9.40 -25.02 5.35
N LEU A 361 -9.09 -23.90 6.02
CA LEU A 361 -8.17 -22.89 5.52
C LEU A 361 -6.75 -23.45 5.33
N ASP A 362 -6.25 -24.23 6.29
CA ASP A 362 -4.91 -24.82 6.24
C ASP A 362 -4.75 -25.85 5.12
N ARG A 363 -5.81 -26.63 4.82
CA ARG A 363 -5.79 -27.66 3.78
C ARG A 363 -6.01 -27.13 2.38
N TYR A 364 -6.55 -25.94 2.22
CA TYR A 364 -6.85 -25.40 0.90
C TYR A 364 -5.57 -24.98 0.15
N ALA A 365 -5.56 -25.16 -1.17
CA ALA A 365 -4.36 -24.96 -2.01
C ALA A 365 -3.99 -23.51 -2.27
N TRP A 366 -4.92 -22.60 -2.10
CA TRP A 366 -4.77 -21.18 -2.35
C TRP A 366 -4.17 -20.86 -3.74
N PRO A 367 -4.80 -21.27 -4.85
CA PRO A 367 -4.27 -21.01 -6.20
C PRO A 367 -4.09 -19.52 -6.47
N GLY A 368 -4.92 -18.65 -5.89
CA GLY A 368 -4.79 -17.19 -5.93
C GLY A 368 -3.96 -16.60 -4.79
N ASN A 369 -3.31 -17.48 -3.98
CA ASN A 369 -2.42 -17.09 -2.89
C ASN A 369 -3.05 -16.13 -1.87
N VAL A 370 -2.31 -15.14 -1.39
CA VAL A 370 -2.76 -14.18 -0.36
C VAL A 370 -3.95 -13.34 -0.84
N ARG A 371 -4.01 -13.02 -2.15
CA ARG A 371 -5.14 -12.25 -2.71
C ARG A 371 -6.45 -13.04 -2.63
N GLU A 372 -6.40 -14.34 -2.88
CA GLU A 372 -7.57 -15.20 -2.72
C GLU A 372 -7.98 -15.34 -1.25
N LEU A 373 -7.01 -15.51 -0.35
CA LEU A 373 -7.26 -15.56 1.09
C LEU A 373 -7.91 -14.25 1.58
N GLU A 374 -7.39 -13.09 1.17
CA GLU A 374 -7.95 -11.78 1.51
C GLU A 374 -9.42 -11.68 1.08
N HIS A 375 -9.73 -12.00 -0.18
CA HIS A 375 -11.12 -11.98 -0.69
C HIS A 375 -12.03 -12.99 0.02
N ALA A 376 -11.49 -14.18 0.35
CA ALA A 376 -12.27 -15.20 1.07
C ALA A 376 -12.63 -14.71 2.47
N VAL A 377 -11.68 -14.11 3.19
CA VAL A 377 -11.90 -13.56 4.54
C VAL A 377 -12.82 -12.34 4.49
N GLU A 378 -12.67 -11.44 3.50
CA GLU A 378 -13.60 -10.31 3.32
C GLU A 378 -15.04 -10.81 3.19
N ARG A 379 -15.26 -11.78 2.28
CA ARG A 379 -16.58 -12.39 2.09
C ARG A 379 -17.12 -13.00 3.37
N VAL A 380 -16.30 -13.77 4.09
CA VAL A 380 -16.70 -14.45 5.31
C VAL A 380 -17.11 -13.45 6.40
N VAL A 381 -16.34 -12.38 6.60
CA VAL A 381 -16.68 -11.33 7.57
C VAL A 381 -18.00 -10.62 7.22
N VAL A 382 -18.32 -10.50 5.92
CA VAL A 382 -19.61 -9.92 5.48
C VAL A 382 -20.78 -10.88 5.75
N VAL A 383 -20.62 -12.18 5.46
CA VAL A 383 -21.71 -13.17 5.44
C VAL A 383 -21.92 -13.83 6.80
N CYS A 384 -20.88 -13.96 7.64
CA CYS A 384 -20.97 -14.61 8.94
C CYS A 384 -22.06 -13.97 9.81
N GLU A 385 -23.04 -14.76 10.22
CA GLU A 385 -24.14 -14.34 11.10
C GLU A 385 -23.81 -14.55 12.59
N GLY A 386 -22.88 -15.45 12.88
CA GLY A 386 -22.41 -15.77 14.24
C GLY A 386 -21.24 -14.92 14.70
N ASP A 387 -20.79 -15.17 15.93
CA ASP A 387 -19.58 -14.54 16.49
C ASP A 387 -18.28 -15.17 15.96
N GLU A 388 -18.33 -16.40 15.45
CA GLU A 388 -17.18 -17.17 14.99
C GLU A 388 -17.45 -17.77 13.60
N VAL A 389 -16.43 -17.76 12.74
CA VAL A 389 -16.51 -18.33 11.40
C VAL A 389 -16.53 -19.85 11.46
N THR A 390 -17.53 -20.44 10.85
CA THR A 390 -17.68 -21.90 10.70
C THR A 390 -17.33 -22.35 9.26
N PRO A 391 -17.13 -23.66 9.01
CA PRO A 391 -16.92 -24.14 7.65
C PRO A 391 -18.07 -23.78 6.67
N ASP A 392 -19.30 -23.57 7.19
CA ASP A 392 -20.45 -23.22 6.36
C ASP A 392 -20.41 -21.78 5.84
N ASP A 393 -19.66 -20.91 6.50
CA ASP A 393 -19.44 -19.54 6.06
C ASP A 393 -18.37 -19.44 4.96
N LEU A 394 -17.49 -20.47 4.86
CA LEU A 394 -16.44 -20.51 3.85
C LEU A 394 -17.00 -20.77 2.44
N PRO A 395 -16.32 -20.27 1.38
CA PRO A 395 -16.71 -20.56 0.00
C PRO A 395 -16.88 -22.06 -0.27
N PRO A 396 -17.91 -22.48 -1.02
CA PRO A 396 -18.16 -23.91 -1.30
C PRO A 396 -16.97 -24.65 -1.92
N ALA A 397 -16.16 -23.95 -2.74
CA ALA A 397 -14.96 -24.52 -3.35
C ALA A 397 -13.90 -24.96 -2.32
N MET A 398 -13.84 -24.30 -1.16
CA MET A 398 -12.89 -24.64 -0.09
C MET A 398 -13.35 -25.81 0.78
N ARG A 399 -14.66 -26.10 0.80
CA ARG A 399 -15.26 -27.18 1.58
C ARG A 399 -15.16 -28.54 0.89
N GLN A 400 -14.88 -28.56 -0.42
CA GLN A 400 -14.76 -29.81 -1.16
C GLN A 400 -13.40 -30.45 -0.83
N PRO A 401 -13.37 -31.72 -0.38
CA PRO A 401 -12.11 -32.43 -0.19
C PRO A 401 -11.38 -32.49 -1.54
N ARG A 402 -10.07 -32.22 -1.54
CA ARG A 402 -9.22 -32.41 -2.72
C ARG A 402 -9.28 -33.86 -3.18
N GLU A 403 -9.10 -34.07 -4.48
CA GLU A 403 -8.95 -35.46 -5.00
C GLU A 403 -7.73 -36.13 -4.34
N ASP A 404 -6.67 -35.38 -4.02
CA ASP A 404 -5.48 -35.86 -3.31
C ASP A 404 -5.75 -36.19 -1.83
N ASP A 405 -6.67 -35.49 -1.14
CA ASP A 405 -7.00 -35.74 0.26
C ASP A 405 -7.49 -37.19 0.48
N PHE A 406 -8.16 -37.78 -0.54
CA PHE A 406 -8.60 -39.16 -0.48
C PHE A 406 -7.43 -40.15 -0.53
N LEU A 407 -6.39 -39.84 -1.31
CA LEU A 407 -5.19 -40.69 -1.42
C LEU A 407 -4.30 -40.54 -0.17
N ASP A 408 -4.15 -39.32 0.34
CA ASP A 408 -3.37 -39.06 1.55
C ASP A 408 -4.07 -39.67 2.79
N GLU A 409 -5.39 -39.56 2.89
CA GLU A 409 -6.17 -40.18 3.97
C GLU A 409 -6.10 -41.70 3.88
N ALA A 410 -6.15 -42.26 2.69
CA ALA A 410 -6.02 -43.67 2.45
C ALA A 410 -4.61 -44.19 2.81
N ALA A 411 -3.56 -43.45 2.46
CA ALA A 411 -2.18 -43.77 2.84
C ALA A 411 -2.00 -43.69 4.36
N ALA A 412 -2.51 -42.66 5.01
CA ALA A 412 -2.45 -42.49 6.47
C ALA A 412 -3.19 -43.58 7.24
N ARG A 413 -4.28 -44.13 6.64
CA ARG A 413 -5.05 -45.23 7.22
C ARG A 413 -4.47 -46.60 6.87
N GLY A 414 -3.40 -46.67 6.09
CA GLY A 414 -2.79 -47.91 5.65
C GLY A 414 -3.72 -48.77 4.76
N MET A 415 -4.59 -48.14 3.96
CA MET A 415 -5.50 -48.83 3.05
C MET A 415 -4.70 -49.60 1.98
N THR A 416 -5.13 -50.81 1.69
CA THR A 416 -4.57 -51.60 0.57
C THR A 416 -5.08 -51.05 -0.78
N ILE A 417 -4.39 -51.43 -1.87
CA ILE A 417 -4.85 -51.06 -3.22
C ILE A 417 -6.29 -51.58 -3.46
N SER A 418 -6.62 -52.77 -2.95
CA SER A 418 -7.98 -53.34 -3.05
C SER A 418 -9.03 -52.51 -2.30
N ASP A 419 -8.66 -51.96 -1.12
CA ASP A 419 -9.57 -51.08 -0.36
C ASP A 419 -9.80 -49.76 -1.10
N LEU A 420 -8.76 -49.22 -1.75
CA LEU A 420 -8.83 -48.02 -2.60
C LEU A 420 -9.71 -48.26 -3.81
N GLU A 421 -9.55 -49.37 -4.53
CA GLU A 421 -10.38 -49.77 -5.67
C GLU A 421 -11.86 -49.86 -5.28
N MET A 422 -12.15 -50.52 -4.14
CA MET A 422 -13.50 -50.62 -3.61
C MET A 422 -14.10 -49.29 -3.22
N ALA A 423 -13.33 -48.42 -2.51
CA ALA A 423 -13.79 -47.12 -2.11
C ALA A 423 -14.04 -46.19 -3.30
N PHE A 424 -13.16 -46.23 -4.31
CA PHE A 424 -13.32 -45.48 -5.54
C PHE A 424 -14.55 -45.95 -6.34
N ALA A 425 -14.75 -47.27 -6.48
CA ALA A 425 -15.91 -47.82 -7.16
C ALA A 425 -17.23 -47.40 -6.50
N ARG A 426 -17.31 -47.41 -5.16
CA ARG A 426 -18.49 -46.95 -4.41
C ARG A 426 -18.74 -45.44 -4.66
N ARG A 427 -17.71 -44.62 -4.66
CA ARG A 427 -17.84 -43.17 -4.91
C ARG A 427 -18.34 -42.87 -6.32
N VAL A 428 -17.82 -43.58 -7.34
CA VAL A 428 -18.26 -43.45 -8.73
C VAL A 428 -19.70 -43.96 -8.90
N LEU A 429 -20.09 -45.01 -8.19
CA LEU A 429 -21.48 -45.55 -8.21
C LEU A 429 -22.47 -44.51 -7.65
N VAL A 430 -22.17 -43.90 -6.50
CA VAL A 430 -23.00 -42.84 -5.89
C VAL A 430 -23.12 -41.65 -6.83
N LYS A 431 -22.00 -41.19 -7.43
CA LYS A 431 -21.97 -40.06 -8.39
C LYS A 431 -22.82 -40.35 -9.65
N ASN A 432 -23.00 -41.63 -10.01
CA ASN A 432 -23.84 -42.06 -11.14
C ASN A 432 -25.24 -42.49 -10.71
N GLY A 433 -25.73 -42.06 -9.53
CA GLY A 433 -27.09 -42.37 -9.06
C GLY A 433 -27.38 -43.85 -8.87
N GLY A 434 -26.38 -44.64 -8.50
CA GLY A 434 -26.51 -46.07 -8.30
C GLY A 434 -26.54 -46.93 -9.60
N ASN A 435 -26.30 -46.31 -10.76
CA ASN A 435 -26.33 -47.05 -12.05
C ASN A 435 -25.07 -47.90 -12.24
N LYS A 436 -25.14 -49.15 -11.86
CA LYS A 436 -24.04 -50.13 -11.92
C LYS A 436 -23.52 -50.36 -13.35
N LYS A 437 -24.37 -50.36 -14.36
CA LYS A 437 -23.97 -50.55 -15.76
C LYS A 437 -23.12 -49.40 -16.27
N LYS A 438 -23.52 -48.18 -15.95
CA LYS A 438 -22.78 -46.96 -16.31
C LYS A 438 -21.47 -46.84 -15.52
N THR A 439 -21.49 -47.22 -14.23
CA THR A 439 -20.34 -47.23 -13.36
C THR A 439 -19.26 -48.19 -13.81
N ALA A 440 -19.61 -49.47 -14.11
CA ALA A 440 -18.66 -50.45 -14.62
C ALA A 440 -17.99 -49.99 -15.92
N ARG A 441 -18.76 -49.39 -16.83
CA ARG A 441 -18.24 -48.84 -18.10
C ARG A 441 -17.27 -47.66 -17.88
N LEU A 442 -17.56 -46.78 -16.94
CA LEU A 442 -16.68 -45.64 -16.61
C LEU A 442 -15.38 -46.07 -15.92
N LEU A 443 -15.45 -47.14 -15.11
CA LEU A 443 -14.29 -47.71 -14.43
C LEU A 443 -13.46 -48.62 -15.33
N GLY A 444 -13.92 -48.94 -16.55
CA GLY A 444 -13.22 -49.84 -17.47
C GLY A 444 -13.19 -51.29 -17.01
N ILE A 445 -14.13 -51.72 -16.15
CA ILE A 445 -14.20 -53.06 -15.56
C ILE A 445 -15.47 -53.75 -15.98
N ASP A 446 -15.51 -55.11 -15.90
CA ASP A 446 -16.72 -55.85 -16.12
C ASP A 446 -17.68 -55.74 -14.91
N ARG A 447 -18.97 -56.10 -15.16
CA ARG A 447 -19.99 -56.02 -14.11
C ARG A 447 -19.70 -56.92 -12.93
N ARG A 448 -19.16 -58.13 -13.17
CA ARG A 448 -18.87 -59.11 -12.11
C ARG A 448 -17.81 -58.58 -11.17
N THR A 449 -16.77 -57.92 -11.70
CA THR A 449 -15.75 -57.24 -10.90
C THR A 449 -16.33 -56.13 -10.03
N LEU A 450 -17.25 -55.30 -10.57
CA LEU A 450 -17.92 -54.26 -9.80
C LEU A 450 -18.80 -54.86 -8.69
N TYR A 451 -19.58 -55.89 -8.96
CA TYR A 451 -20.39 -56.56 -7.94
C TYR A 451 -19.53 -57.20 -6.84
N ARG A 452 -18.39 -57.82 -7.20
CA ARG A 452 -17.44 -58.37 -6.23
C ARG A 452 -16.86 -57.27 -5.33
N TRP A 453 -16.50 -56.08 -5.88
CA TRP A 453 -15.99 -54.95 -5.12
C TRP A 453 -17.03 -54.31 -4.20
N LEU A 454 -18.30 -54.36 -4.61
CA LEU A 454 -19.40 -53.86 -3.79
C LEU A 454 -19.84 -54.83 -2.69
N GLY A 455 -19.38 -56.09 -2.70
CA GLY A 455 -19.80 -57.15 -1.78
C GLY A 455 -21.20 -57.69 -2.04
N GLU A 456 -21.74 -57.46 -3.23
CA GLU A 456 -23.07 -57.89 -3.64
C GLU A 456 -22.97 -59.13 -4.57
N ARG A 457 -23.89 -60.05 -4.44
CA ARG A 457 -24.03 -61.15 -5.42
C ARG A 457 -24.82 -60.67 -6.64
N GLU A 458 -24.42 -61.12 -7.83
CA GLU A 458 -25.18 -60.92 -9.08
C GLU A 458 -26.51 -61.61 -8.97
N GLU A 459 -27.62 -60.88 -8.92
CA GLU A 459 -28.96 -61.49 -9.10
C GLU A 459 -29.03 -61.97 -10.54
N THR A 460 -29.01 -63.26 -10.70
CA THR A 460 -29.31 -63.94 -11.97
C THR A 460 -30.78 -63.63 -12.30
N PRO A 461 -31.12 -63.09 -13.48
CA PRO A 461 -32.52 -62.98 -13.87
C PRO A 461 -33.07 -64.35 -14.00
N GLU A 462 -34.10 -64.65 -13.19
CA GLU A 462 -34.91 -65.84 -13.39
C GLU A 462 -35.42 -65.87 -14.85
N SER A 463 -35.07 -66.91 -15.55
CA SER A 463 -35.63 -67.25 -16.85
C SER A 463 -37.14 -67.45 -16.69
N GLU A 464 -37.93 -66.49 -17.17
CA GLU A 464 -39.34 -66.78 -17.48
C GLU A 464 -39.36 -67.76 -18.65
N GLU A 465 -39.48 -69.07 -18.32
CA GLU A 465 -40.06 -70.07 -19.15
C GLU A 465 -41.48 -70.45 -18.58
N GLY A 466 -42.51 -70.16 -19.37
CA GLY A 466 -43.87 -70.58 -19.06
C GLY A 466 -44.87 -69.90 -19.97
#